data_1ae08a8651419936a8560d8e43be9111
#
_entry.id   1ae08a8651419936a8560d8e43be9111
#
_cell.length_a   1.000
_cell.length_b   1.000
_cell.length_c   1.000
_cell.angle_alpha   90.00
_cell.angle_beta   90.00
_cell.angle_gamma   90.00
#
_symmetry.space_group_name_H-M   'P 1'
#
loop_
_entity.id
_entity.type
_entity.pdbx_description
1 polymer ?
#
loop_
_entity_poly.entity_id
_entity_poly.type
_entity_poly.pdbx_seq_one_letter_code
_entity_poly.pdbx_strand_id
1 'polypeptide(L)'
;MWIDEEVYEERAFILADLNRAVYTKALQWCSDNRQSLKKSKSSLEFALRRQEMMETAIGQSGGSVEAALQHGQKYLYGPWLSSPDIECTQELWAMAESAMTAIAFNDLEAVRESAVVTCKQFINEYNLLYGLTDQSVLIGILRAGLVMVKTPL
;
A
#
# COMPACT_ATOMS: atom_id res chain seq x y z
N MET A 1 22.78 -3.83 13.88
CA MET A 1 23.20 -2.97 12.77
C MET A 1 23.03 -3.62 11.42
N TRP A 2 23.64 -4.76 11.20
CA TRP A 2 23.42 -5.50 9.95
C TRP A 2 22.03 -6.09 9.84
N ILE A 3 21.33 -6.29 10.95
CA ILE A 3 19.91 -6.64 10.97
C ILE A 3 19.10 -5.53 10.32
N ASP A 4 19.47 -4.28 10.58
CA ASP A 4 18.79 -3.13 10.01
C ASP A 4 18.99 -3.05 8.50
N GLU A 5 20.15 -3.48 7.99
CA GLU A 5 20.40 -3.52 6.55
C GLU A 5 19.46 -4.49 5.84
N GLU A 6 19.24 -5.68 6.42
CA GLU A 6 18.31 -6.66 5.86
C GLU A 6 16.89 -6.12 5.82
N VAL A 7 16.48 -5.42 6.87
CA VAL A 7 15.17 -4.82 6.96
C VAL A 7 15.00 -3.73 5.89
N TYR A 8 15.99 -2.88 5.72
CA TYR A 8 15.95 -1.83 4.70
C TYR A 8 15.96 -2.41 3.29
N GLU A 9 16.73 -3.47 3.06
CA GLU A 9 16.77 -4.14 1.76
C GLU A 9 15.42 -4.77 1.43
N GLU A 10 14.80 -5.46 2.38
CA GLU A 10 13.48 -6.05 2.18
C GLU A 10 12.46 -4.97 1.83
N ARG A 11 12.46 -3.87 2.59
CA ARG A 11 11.58 -2.76 2.32
C ARG A 11 11.79 -2.20 0.92
N ALA A 12 13.05 -2.03 0.53
CA ALA A 12 13.39 -1.51 -0.80
C ALA A 12 12.94 -2.45 -1.92
N PHE A 13 13.09 -3.76 -1.75
CA PHE A 13 12.63 -4.73 -2.74
C PHE A 13 11.11 -4.69 -2.89
N ILE A 14 10.38 -4.63 -1.77
CA ILE A 14 8.93 -4.56 -1.82
C ILE A 14 8.48 -3.27 -2.48
N LEU A 15 9.10 -2.14 -2.13
CA LEU A 15 8.78 -0.84 -2.73
C LEU A 15 9.05 -0.81 -4.22
N ALA A 16 10.16 -1.42 -4.66
CA ALA A 16 10.47 -1.50 -6.08
C ALA A 16 9.37 -2.23 -6.85
N ASP A 17 8.86 -3.33 -6.28
CA ASP A 17 7.75 -4.06 -6.88
C ASP A 17 6.46 -3.25 -6.87
N LEU A 18 6.16 -2.56 -5.77
CA LEU A 18 4.97 -1.71 -5.68
C LEU A 18 4.99 -0.60 -6.73
N ASN A 19 6.17 -0.03 -6.99
CA ASN A 19 6.31 1.01 -8.01
C ASN A 19 6.07 0.47 -9.42
N ARG A 20 6.18 -0.84 -9.61
CA ARG A 20 5.88 -1.50 -10.89
C ARG A 20 4.49 -2.12 -10.91
N ALA A 21 3.64 -1.77 -9.94
CA ALA A 21 2.30 -2.32 -9.78
C ALA A 21 2.30 -3.84 -9.57
N VAL A 22 3.32 -4.36 -8.90
CA VAL A 22 3.42 -5.76 -8.51
C VAL A 22 3.22 -5.85 -7.01
N TYR A 23 2.15 -6.51 -6.58
CA TYR A 23 1.71 -6.51 -5.18
C TYR A 23 2.01 -7.80 -4.42
N THR A 24 2.56 -8.79 -5.10
CA THR A 24 2.76 -10.12 -4.53
C THR A 24 3.62 -10.10 -3.27
N LYS A 25 4.77 -9.42 -3.31
CA LYS A 25 5.67 -9.36 -2.16
C LYS A 25 5.06 -8.60 -0.99
N ALA A 26 4.40 -7.49 -1.27
CA ALA A 26 3.74 -6.70 -0.23
C ALA A 26 2.61 -7.48 0.44
N LEU A 27 1.82 -8.19 -0.34
CA LEU A 27 0.74 -9.02 0.18
C LEU A 27 1.28 -10.21 0.97
N GLN A 28 2.38 -10.80 0.52
CA GLN A 28 3.05 -11.86 1.26
C GLN A 28 3.56 -11.35 2.61
N TRP A 29 4.15 -10.18 2.62
CA TRP A 29 4.58 -9.54 3.86
C TRP A 29 3.42 -9.29 4.81
N CYS A 30 2.29 -8.83 4.30
CA CYS A 30 1.09 -8.66 5.11
C CYS A 30 0.59 -9.99 5.69
N SER A 31 0.64 -11.04 4.90
CA SER A 31 0.25 -12.37 5.36
C SER A 31 1.17 -12.88 6.47
N ASP A 32 2.47 -12.68 6.30
CA ASP A 32 3.47 -13.12 7.28
C ASP A 32 3.36 -12.35 8.60
N ASN A 33 2.86 -11.12 8.55
CA ASN A 33 2.75 -10.24 9.71
C ASN A 33 1.29 -9.95 10.09
N ARG A 34 0.40 -10.84 9.73
CA ARG A 34 -1.05 -10.65 9.89
C ARG A 34 -1.46 -10.31 11.32
N GLN A 35 -0.88 -10.99 12.29
CA GLN A 35 -1.24 -10.77 13.69
C GLN A 35 -0.85 -9.37 14.17
N SER A 36 0.34 -8.93 13.81
CA SER A 36 0.82 -7.59 14.17
C SER A 36 -0.01 -6.51 13.51
N LEU A 37 -0.33 -6.69 12.23
CA LEU A 37 -1.17 -5.75 11.50
C LEU A 37 -2.59 -5.71 12.06
N LYS A 38 -3.12 -6.85 12.47
CA LYS A 38 -4.43 -6.93 13.09
C LYS A 38 -4.46 -6.18 14.43
N LYS A 39 -3.40 -6.33 15.23
CA LYS A 39 -3.29 -5.61 16.52
C LYS A 39 -3.26 -4.10 16.33
N SER A 40 -2.58 -3.62 15.31
CA SER A 40 -2.51 -2.19 15.02
C SER A 40 -3.72 -1.70 14.21
N LYS A 41 -4.66 -2.57 13.90
CA LYS A 41 -5.86 -2.26 13.12
C LYS A 41 -5.50 -1.66 11.75
N SER A 42 -4.48 -2.22 11.13
CA SER A 42 -3.98 -1.74 9.85
C SER A 42 -4.92 -2.09 8.71
N SER A 43 -5.13 -1.17 7.81
CA SER A 43 -5.88 -1.39 6.57
C SER A 43 -4.98 -1.56 5.36
N LEU A 44 -3.70 -1.82 5.56
CA LEU A 44 -2.73 -1.92 4.47
C LEU A 44 -3.09 -3.01 3.46
N GLU A 45 -3.45 -4.21 3.94
CA GLU A 45 -3.82 -5.30 3.04
C GLU A 45 -5.04 -4.91 2.19
N PHE A 46 -6.02 -4.25 2.80
CA PHE A 46 -7.17 -3.73 2.08
C PHE A 46 -6.75 -2.72 1.00
N ALA A 47 -5.87 -1.80 1.36
CA ALA A 47 -5.37 -0.79 0.42
C ALA A 47 -4.61 -1.44 -0.75
N LEU A 48 -3.80 -2.46 -0.48
CA LEU A 48 -3.09 -3.18 -1.54
C LEU A 48 -4.05 -3.92 -2.47
N ARG A 49 -5.04 -4.59 -1.92
CA ARG A 49 -6.05 -5.30 -2.73
C ARG A 49 -6.89 -4.33 -3.53
N ARG A 50 -7.22 -3.20 -2.95
CA ARG A 50 -7.94 -2.12 -3.62
C ARG A 50 -7.14 -1.62 -4.82
N GLN A 51 -5.83 -1.41 -4.62
CA GLN A 51 -4.96 -0.95 -5.69
C GLN A 51 -4.85 -2.00 -6.80
N GLU A 52 -4.75 -3.28 -6.46
CA GLU A 52 -4.79 -4.36 -7.45
C GLU A 52 -6.07 -4.33 -8.28
N MET A 53 -7.19 -4.11 -7.62
CA MET A 53 -8.49 -4.03 -8.31
C MET A 53 -8.49 -2.90 -9.34
N MET A 54 -8.03 -1.72 -8.96
CA MET A 54 -7.97 -0.59 -9.87
C MET A 54 -7.02 -0.84 -11.04
N GLU A 55 -5.86 -1.41 -10.76
CA GLU A 55 -4.88 -1.74 -11.81
C GLU A 55 -5.43 -2.81 -12.76
N THR A 56 -6.18 -3.77 -12.24
CA THR A 56 -6.83 -4.79 -13.07
C THR A 56 -7.86 -4.17 -14.00
N ALA A 57 -8.59 -3.17 -13.51
CA ALA A 57 -9.63 -2.53 -14.31
C ALA A 57 -9.09 -1.63 -15.40
N ILE A 58 -8.07 -0.82 -15.09
CA ILE A 58 -7.60 0.22 -15.99
C ILE A 58 -6.08 0.19 -16.19
N GLY A 59 -5.47 -0.96 -15.99
CA GLY A 59 -4.03 -1.13 -16.17
C GLY A 59 -3.59 -1.08 -17.62
N GLN A 60 -2.27 -0.95 -17.81
CA GLN A 60 -1.68 -0.72 -19.13
C GLN A 60 -1.82 -1.89 -20.11
N SER A 61 -2.08 -3.08 -19.60
CA SER A 61 -2.12 -4.30 -20.43
C SER A 61 -3.53 -4.73 -20.81
N GLY A 62 -4.45 -3.78 -20.95
CA GLY A 62 -5.81 -4.09 -21.35
C GLY A 62 -6.64 -4.58 -20.18
N GLY A 63 -6.96 -3.66 -19.27
CA GLY A 63 -7.71 -3.99 -18.09
C GLY A 63 -9.12 -4.50 -18.35
N SER A 64 -9.62 -5.30 -17.42
CA SER A 64 -10.98 -5.84 -17.47
C SER A 64 -11.74 -5.38 -16.22
N VAL A 65 -12.82 -4.65 -16.43
CA VAL A 65 -13.69 -4.21 -15.34
C VAL A 65 -14.34 -5.42 -14.67
N GLU A 66 -14.73 -6.41 -15.46
CA GLU A 66 -15.33 -7.63 -14.92
C GLU A 66 -14.35 -8.37 -13.98
N ALA A 67 -13.12 -8.55 -14.42
CA ALA A 67 -12.08 -9.18 -13.58
C ALA A 67 -11.83 -8.36 -12.32
N ALA A 68 -11.82 -7.03 -12.43
CA ALA A 68 -11.66 -6.15 -11.29
C ALA A 68 -12.79 -6.30 -10.28
N LEU A 69 -14.03 -6.39 -10.75
CA LEU A 69 -15.19 -6.57 -9.87
C LEU A 69 -15.13 -7.92 -9.15
N GLN A 70 -14.73 -8.98 -9.84
CA GLN A 70 -14.55 -10.29 -9.26
C GLN A 70 -13.46 -10.25 -8.18
N HIS A 71 -12.36 -9.57 -8.46
CA HIS A 71 -11.28 -9.37 -7.51
C HIS A 71 -11.78 -8.62 -6.25
N GLY A 72 -12.55 -7.58 -6.45
CA GLY A 72 -13.13 -6.81 -5.35
C GLY A 72 -14.05 -7.65 -4.47
N GLN A 73 -14.90 -8.47 -5.06
CA GLN A 73 -15.76 -9.36 -4.30
C GLN A 73 -14.96 -10.36 -3.47
N LYS A 74 -13.91 -10.92 -4.06
CA LYS A 74 -13.12 -11.96 -3.41
C LYS A 74 -12.23 -11.41 -2.29
N TYR A 75 -11.60 -10.25 -2.51
CA TYR A 75 -10.55 -9.76 -1.63
C TYR A 75 -10.93 -8.56 -0.77
N LEU A 76 -11.93 -7.78 -1.19
CA LEU A 76 -12.36 -6.60 -0.44
C LEU A 76 -13.68 -6.84 0.28
N TYR A 77 -14.70 -7.28 -0.43
CA TYR A 77 -16.03 -7.43 0.17
C TYR A 77 -16.07 -8.58 1.17
N GLY A 78 -15.67 -9.78 0.73
CA GLY A 78 -15.73 -10.98 1.58
C GLY A 78 -14.93 -10.84 2.86
N PRO A 79 -13.60 -10.62 2.77
CA PRO A 79 -12.76 -10.61 3.97
C PRO A 79 -12.88 -9.34 4.82
N TRP A 80 -13.25 -8.20 4.24
CA TRP A 80 -13.20 -6.91 4.93
C TRP A 80 -14.56 -6.26 5.12
N LEU A 81 -15.23 -5.94 4.02
CA LEU A 81 -16.44 -5.10 4.08
C LEU A 81 -17.63 -5.82 4.70
N SER A 82 -17.71 -7.13 4.57
CA SER A 82 -18.79 -7.91 5.16
C SER A 82 -18.42 -8.54 6.50
N SER A 83 -17.20 -8.31 6.99
CA SER A 83 -16.75 -8.90 8.23
C SER A 83 -17.27 -8.11 9.43
N PRO A 84 -17.93 -8.77 10.40
CA PRO A 84 -18.42 -8.06 11.59
C PRO A 84 -17.31 -7.72 12.57
N ASP A 85 -16.13 -8.32 12.42
CA ASP A 85 -15.01 -8.12 13.34
C ASP A 85 -14.12 -6.94 12.98
N ILE A 86 -14.37 -6.30 11.83
CA ILE A 86 -13.54 -5.22 11.36
C ILE A 86 -14.12 -3.88 11.76
N GLU A 87 -13.33 -3.10 12.50
CA GLU A 87 -13.66 -1.74 12.85
C GLU A 87 -13.41 -0.82 11.66
N CYS A 88 -13.95 0.38 11.71
CA CYS A 88 -13.75 1.39 10.67
C CYS A 88 -14.31 0.99 9.29
N THR A 89 -15.39 0.20 9.31
CA THR A 89 -16.02 -0.28 8.07
C THR A 89 -16.43 0.88 7.16
N GLN A 90 -16.88 2.00 7.74
CA GLN A 90 -17.27 3.17 6.95
C GLN A 90 -16.11 3.74 6.14
N GLU A 91 -14.93 3.81 6.74
CA GLU A 91 -13.73 4.28 6.05
C GLU A 91 -13.35 3.33 4.91
N LEU A 92 -13.43 2.04 5.17
CA LEU A 92 -13.13 1.04 4.14
C LEU A 92 -14.14 1.10 3.00
N TRP A 93 -15.42 1.29 3.31
CA TRP A 93 -16.44 1.48 2.29
C TRP A 93 -16.16 2.72 1.44
N ALA A 94 -15.77 3.83 2.07
CA ALA A 94 -15.40 5.04 1.35
C ALA A 94 -14.22 4.80 0.40
N MET A 95 -13.22 4.04 0.85
CA MET A 95 -12.08 3.67 0.01
C MET A 95 -12.53 2.82 -1.19
N ALA A 96 -13.42 1.87 -0.95
CA ALA A 96 -13.96 1.02 -2.01
C ALA A 96 -14.76 1.84 -3.02
N GLU A 97 -15.61 2.73 -2.55
CA GLU A 97 -16.41 3.62 -3.41
C GLU A 97 -15.53 4.52 -4.27
N SER A 98 -14.47 5.06 -3.68
CA SER A 98 -13.49 5.87 -4.40
C SER A 98 -12.83 5.08 -5.52
N ALA A 99 -12.48 3.82 -5.26
CA ALA A 99 -11.90 2.94 -6.27
C ALA A 99 -12.90 2.66 -7.39
N MET A 100 -14.15 2.39 -7.04
CA MET A 100 -15.20 2.14 -8.04
C MET A 100 -15.45 3.36 -8.91
N THR A 101 -15.40 4.55 -8.31
CA THR A 101 -15.55 5.80 -9.06
C THR A 101 -14.39 5.96 -10.06
N ALA A 102 -13.16 5.71 -9.62
CA ALA A 102 -12.00 5.77 -10.51
C ALA A 102 -12.13 4.79 -11.68
N ILE A 103 -12.61 3.58 -11.40
CA ILE A 103 -12.83 2.57 -12.42
C ILE A 103 -13.93 3.03 -13.41
N ALA A 104 -15.05 3.54 -12.88
CA ALA A 104 -16.17 3.97 -13.70
C ALA A 104 -15.80 5.10 -14.67
N PHE A 105 -14.96 6.03 -14.24
CA PHE A 105 -14.51 7.14 -15.06
C PHE A 105 -13.18 6.88 -15.77
N ASN A 106 -12.64 5.68 -15.65
CA ASN A 106 -11.34 5.32 -16.23
C ASN A 106 -10.27 6.36 -15.86
N ASP A 107 -10.23 6.72 -14.60
CA ASP A 107 -9.38 7.81 -14.08
C ASP A 107 -8.00 7.27 -13.68
N LEU A 108 -7.11 7.22 -14.65
CA LEU A 108 -5.75 6.71 -14.45
C LEU A 108 -4.97 7.59 -13.45
N GLU A 109 -5.24 8.88 -13.45
CA GLU A 109 -4.58 9.80 -12.51
C GLU A 109 -4.94 9.46 -11.06
N ALA A 110 -6.21 9.19 -10.80
CA ALA A 110 -6.65 8.77 -9.47
C ALA A 110 -5.98 7.47 -9.04
N VAL A 111 -5.80 6.54 -9.97
CA VAL A 111 -5.11 5.28 -9.68
C VAL A 111 -3.64 5.54 -9.32
N ARG A 112 -2.97 6.41 -10.04
CA ARG A 112 -1.58 6.77 -9.76
C ARG A 112 -1.42 7.46 -8.41
N GLU A 113 -2.30 8.39 -8.10
CA GLU A 113 -2.30 9.06 -6.80
C GLU A 113 -2.52 8.07 -5.66
N SER A 114 -3.47 7.17 -5.85
CA SER A 114 -3.75 6.11 -4.88
C SER A 114 -2.55 5.19 -4.68
N ALA A 115 -1.82 4.89 -5.74
CA ALA A 115 -0.61 4.06 -5.66
C ALA A 115 0.44 4.71 -4.77
N VAL A 116 0.64 6.02 -4.89
CA VAL A 116 1.58 6.76 -4.04
C VAL A 116 1.15 6.70 -2.57
N VAL A 117 -0.13 6.90 -2.29
CA VAL A 117 -0.66 6.83 -0.93
C VAL A 117 -0.48 5.44 -0.35
N THR A 118 -0.72 4.41 -1.14
CA THR A 118 -0.56 3.02 -0.70
C THR A 118 0.90 2.69 -0.38
N CYS A 119 1.83 3.17 -1.20
CA CYS A 119 3.26 3.01 -0.92
C CYS A 119 3.67 3.69 0.38
N LYS A 120 3.18 4.89 0.63
CA LYS A 120 3.45 5.59 1.89
C LYS A 120 2.88 4.84 3.08
N GLN A 121 1.69 4.29 2.94
CA GLN A 121 1.08 3.49 3.99
C GLN A 121 1.92 2.25 4.29
N PHE A 122 2.40 1.57 3.26
CA PHE A 122 3.28 0.43 3.43
C PHE A 122 4.55 0.81 4.20
N ILE A 123 5.19 1.92 3.82
CA ILE A 123 6.40 2.40 4.51
C ILE A 123 6.11 2.63 5.99
N ASN A 124 5.01 3.29 6.29
CA ASN A 124 4.64 3.58 7.68
C ASN A 124 4.42 2.31 8.49
N GLU A 125 3.66 1.35 7.92
CA GLU A 125 3.37 0.09 8.61
C GLU A 125 4.66 -0.73 8.80
N TYR A 126 5.52 -0.77 7.80
CA TYR A 126 6.78 -1.47 7.85
C TYR A 126 7.68 -0.87 8.95
N ASN A 127 7.80 0.45 8.97
CA ASN A 127 8.62 1.13 9.96
C ASN A 127 8.10 0.91 11.38
N LEU A 128 6.79 0.95 11.57
CA LEU A 128 6.18 0.69 12.88
C LEU A 128 6.46 -0.74 13.35
N LEU A 129 6.33 -1.70 12.45
CA LEU A 129 6.52 -3.11 12.81
C LEU A 129 7.94 -3.41 13.24
N TYR A 130 8.92 -2.85 12.56
CA TYR A 130 10.33 -3.11 12.85
C TYR A 130 10.97 -2.05 13.74
N GLY A 131 10.16 -1.17 14.30
CA GLY A 131 10.68 -0.13 15.19
C GLY A 131 11.57 0.90 14.48
N LEU A 132 11.44 1.02 13.18
CA LEU A 132 12.17 2.03 12.43
C LEU A 132 11.51 3.38 12.67
N THR A 133 12.33 4.37 12.99
CA THR A 133 11.80 5.70 13.28
C THR A 133 11.56 6.47 11.98
N ASP A 134 10.66 7.43 12.05
CA ASP A 134 10.48 8.38 10.97
C ASP A 134 11.78 9.10 10.63
N GLN A 135 12.69 9.17 11.59
CA GLN A 135 14.02 9.72 11.38
C GLN A 135 14.78 9.00 10.27
N SER A 136 14.64 7.68 10.15
CA SER A 136 15.37 6.95 9.11
C SER A 136 14.87 7.32 7.72
N VAL A 137 13.57 7.50 7.56
CA VAL A 137 12.98 7.98 6.31
C VAL A 137 13.34 9.45 6.09
N LEU A 138 13.23 10.24 7.15
CA LEU A 138 13.57 11.65 7.11
C LEU A 138 15.04 11.87 6.78
N ILE A 139 15.94 11.08 7.37
CA ILE A 139 17.37 11.15 7.09
C ILE A 139 17.64 10.83 5.61
N GLY A 140 16.95 9.82 5.07
CA GLY A 140 17.06 9.49 3.65
C GLY A 140 16.65 10.65 2.77
N ILE A 141 15.54 11.28 3.11
CA ILE A 141 15.03 12.46 2.40
C ILE A 141 15.99 13.63 2.58
N LEU A 142 16.45 13.85 3.80
CA LEU A 142 17.37 14.95 4.10
C LEU A 142 18.74 14.74 3.47
N ARG A 143 19.20 13.52 3.29
CA ARG A 143 20.44 13.28 2.56
C ARG A 143 20.33 13.71 1.12
N ALA A 144 19.22 13.41 0.49
CA ALA A 144 18.94 13.90 -0.84
C ALA A 144 18.89 15.42 -0.83
N GLY A 145 18.30 16.02 0.22
CA GLY A 145 18.24 17.45 0.40
C GLY A 145 19.47 18.06 1.04
N LEU A 146 20.18 17.32 1.87
CA LEU A 146 21.37 17.81 2.56
C LEU A 146 22.55 18.01 1.65
N VAL A 147 22.53 17.40 0.52
CA VAL A 147 23.46 17.78 -0.52
C VAL A 147 23.31 19.28 -0.78
N MET A 148 22.10 19.80 -0.56
CA MET A 148 21.80 21.21 -0.74
C MET A 148 21.96 22.03 0.55
N VAL A 149 21.62 21.46 1.69
CA VAL A 149 21.48 22.20 2.94
C VAL A 149 22.70 22.03 3.85
N LYS A 150 23.46 21.03 3.61
CA LYS A 150 24.61 20.65 4.41
C LYS A 150 25.64 21.74 4.52
N THR A 151 25.82 22.49 3.46
CA THR A 151 26.85 23.52 3.39
C THR A 151 26.65 24.67 4.35
N PRO A 152 25.43 25.13 4.65
CA PRO A 152 25.27 26.17 5.65
C PRO A 152 25.52 25.73 7.07
N LEU A 153 25.68 24.49 7.25
CA LEU A 153 25.93 23.95 8.57
C LEU A 153 27.38 23.64 8.76
#